data_6bac7123dee4088469853f7a5077a882
#
_entry.id   6bac7123dee4088469853f7a5077a882
#
_cell.length_a   1.000
_cell.length_b   1.000
_cell.length_c   1.000
_cell.angle_alpha   90.00
_cell.angle_beta   90.00
_cell.angle_gamma   90.00
#
_symmetry.space_group_name_H-M   'P 1'
#
loop_
_entity.id
_entity.type
_entity.pdbx_description
1 polymer ?
#
loop_
_entity_poly.entity_id
_entity_poly.type
_entity_poly.pdbx_seq_one_letter_code
_entity_poly.pdbx_strand_id
1 'polypeptide(L)'
;MDTDVFRRHANCRCLVEYDNGSGVYKNAHSKRFYKDRQEEIKKIDIERRKELDNKQNNNKRILDNSRKSGIIKDELKTDKQRQHMIASPGYKEGKSYIYGDEKTAEDLYNEFSGKGDLIEYKGEWLKKERITAERTIGVYIDQNGVATETNRFMIIYSKSGYHIYPRR
;
A
#
# COMPACT_ATOMS: atom_id res chain seq x y z
N MET A 1 -39.14 23.70 -18.67
CA MET A 1 -38.37 22.66 -19.36
C MET A 1 -37.77 21.77 -18.29
N ASP A 2 -38.26 20.57 -18.23
CA ASP A 2 -37.91 19.62 -17.16
C ASP A 2 -36.53 19.05 -17.43
N THR A 3 -35.55 19.39 -16.60
CA THR A 3 -34.14 19.03 -16.79
C THR A 3 -33.80 17.68 -16.14
N ASP A 4 -34.78 16.86 -15.78
CA ASP A 4 -34.58 15.56 -15.12
C ASP A 4 -34.30 14.42 -16.14
N VAL A 5 -33.31 14.60 -16.99
CA VAL A 5 -32.87 13.59 -17.99
C VAL A 5 -32.22 12.36 -17.33
N PHE A 6 -31.96 12.39 -16.03
CA PHE A 6 -31.18 11.36 -15.32
C PHE A 6 -31.93 10.63 -14.19
N ARG A 7 -33.27 10.71 -14.13
CA ARG A 7 -34.03 9.88 -13.18
C ARG A 7 -33.87 8.40 -13.54
N ARG A 8 -33.15 7.67 -12.71
CA ARG A 8 -33.10 6.20 -12.76
C ARG A 8 -34.44 5.64 -12.28
N HIS A 9 -35.21 5.08 -13.18
CA HIS A 9 -36.35 4.24 -12.82
C HIS A 9 -35.89 2.78 -12.72
N ALA A 10 -36.50 2.00 -11.84
CA ALA A 10 -36.09 0.62 -11.55
C ALA A 10 -36.04 -0.32 -12.78
N ASN A 11 -36.64 0.05 -13.90
CA ASN A 11 -36.66 -0.72 -15.15
C ASN A 11 -36.31 0.14 -16.39
N CYS A 12 -35.56 1.23 -16.20
CA CYS A 12 -35.25 2.11 -17.31
C CYS A 12 -34.23 1.47 -18.26
N ARG A 13 -34.65 1.12 -19.46
CA ARG A 13 -33.78 0.81 -20.59
C ARG A 13 -33.40 2.09 -21.37
N CYS A 14 -33.15 3.19 -20.65
CA CYS A 14 -32.82 4.46 -21.26
C CYS A 14 -31.53 4.34 -22.05
N LEU A 15 -31.61 4.67 -23.33
CA LEU A 15 -30.49 4.88 -24.20
C LEU A 15 -29.84 6.22 -23.82
N VAL A 16 -28.68 6.21 -23.20
CA VAL A 16 -27.89 7.42 -23.02
C VAL A 16 -26.94 7.50 -24.22
N GLU A 17 -27.24 8.38 -25.13
CA GLU A 17 -26.32 8.73 -26.22
C GLU A 17 -25.43 9.88 -25.73
N TYR A 18 -24.14 9.72 -25.86
CA TYR A 18 -23.20 10.81 -25.60
C TYR A 18 -22.30 11.01 -26.82
N ASP A 19 -22.01 12.24 -27.11
CA ASP A 19 -21.07 12.63 -28.16
C ASP A 19 -19.66 12.63 -27.55
N ASN A 20 -18.77 11.83 -28.11
CA ASN A 20 -17.37 11.78 -27.74
C ASN A 20 -16.49 12.76 -28.57
N GLY A 21 -17.11 13.70 -29.23
CA GLY A 21 -16.43 14.68 -30.10
C GLY A 21 -16.02 14.14 -31.48
N SER A 22 -16.30 12.86 -31.78
CA SER A 22 -16.02 12.26 -33.11
C SER A 22 -17.22 12.20 -34.04
N GLY A 23 -18.37 12.75 -33.63
CA GLY A 23 -19.64 12.65 -34.33
C GLY A 23 -20.25 11.24 -34.34
N VAL A 24 -19.70 10.32 -33.59
CA VAL A 24 -20.21 8.95 -33.47
C VAL A 24 -20.90 8.80 -32.12
N TYR A 25 -22.22 8.73 -32.14
CA TYR A 25 -23.02 8.47 -30.94
C TYR A 25 -22.87 7.01 -30.51
N LYS A 26 -22.34 6.81 -29.29
CA LYS A 26 -22.27 5.48 -28.68
C LYS A 26 -23.33 5.36 -27.59
N ASN A 27 -24.17 4.36 -27.73
CA ASN A 27 -25.11 3.98 -26.70
C ASN A 27 -24.38 3.37 -25.51
N ALA A 28 -24.33 4.09 -24.38
CA ALA A 28 -23.65 3.66 -23.15
C ALA A 28 -24.20 2.34 -22.57
N HIS A 29 -25.41 1.94 -22.97
CA HIS A 29 -26.07 0.70 -22.54
C HIS A 29 -26.03 -0.40 -23.61
N SER A 30 -25.38 -0.19 -24.76
CA SER A 30 -25.25 -1.26 -25.75
C SER A 30 -24.38 -2.38 -25.21
N LYS A 31 -24.75 -3.63 -25.48
CA LYS A 31 -23.95 -4.82 -25.08
C LYS A 31 -22.51 -4.70 -25.59
N ARG A 32 -22.31 -4.11 -26.77
CA ARG A 32 -21.00 -3.88 -27.39
C ARG A 32 -20.16 -2.90 -26.57
N PHE A 33 -20.72 -1.73 -26.21
CA PHE A 33 -20.04 -0.73 -25.40
C PHE A 33 -19.63 -1.29 -24.04
N TYR A 34 -20.52 -2.04 -23.39
CA TYR A 34 -20.24 -2.69 -22.12
C TYR A 34 -19.11 -3.73 -22.24
N LYS A 35 -19.13 -4.54 -23.30
CA LYS A 35 -18.09 -5.53 -23.58
C LYS A 35 -16.74 -4.87 -23.81
N ASP A 36 -16.67 -3.87 -24.69
CA ASP A 36 -15.44 -3.14 -25.01
C ASP A 36 -14.82 -2.50 -23.74
N ARG A 37 -15.65 -1.91 -22.88
CA ARG A 37 -15.21 -1.33 -21.60
C ARG A 37 -14.71 -2.38 -20.61
N GLN A 38 -15.35 -3.55 -20.53
CA GLN A 38 -14.89 -4.64 -19.70
C GLN A 38 -13.54 -5.22 -20.17
N GLU A 39 -13.32 -5.29 -21.48
CA GLU A 39 -12.04 -5.71 -22.05
C GLU A 39 -10.93 -4.68 -21.78
N GLU A 40 -11.24 -3.40 -21.83
CA GLU A 40 -10.30 -2.31 -21.48
C GLU A 40 -9.92 -2.37 -19.99
N ILE A 41 -10.89 -2.52 -19.08
CA ILE A 41 -10.65 -2.69 -17.65
C ILE A 41 -9.74 -3.89 -17.40
N LYS A 42 -10.03 -5.04 -18.02
CA LYS A 42 -9.18 -6.23 -17.89
C LYS A 42 -7.74 -6.01 -18.36
N LYS A 43 -7.54 -5.27 -19.45
CA LYS A 43 -6.20 -4.94 -19.93
C LYS A 43 -5.43 -4.08 -18.91
N ILE A 44 -6.09 -3.04 -18.35
CA ILE A 44 -5.52 -2.17 -17.34
C ILE A 44 -5.15 -2.96 -16.08
N ASP A 45 -6.01 -3.88 -15.64
CA ASP A 45 -5.74 -4.72 -14.47
C ASP A 45 -4.56 -5.68 -14.69
N ILE A 46 -4.44 -6.26 -15.89
CA ILE A 46 -3.32 -7.12 -16.25
C ILE A 46 -2.01 -6.32 -16.26
N GLU A 47 -2.01 -5.13 -16.84
CA GLU A 47 -0.84 -4.26 -16.90
C GLU A 47 -0.38 -3.82 -15.50
N ARG A 48 -1.33 -3.38 -14.67
CA ARG A 48 -1.06 -3.03 -13.27
C ARG A 48 -0.48 -4.19 -12.45
N ARG A 49 -0.98 -5.41 -12.65
CA ARG A 49 -0.42 -6.61 -12.00
C ARG A 49 1.03 -6.87 -12.44
N LYS A 50 1.31 -6.77 -13.74
CA LYS A 50 2.68 -6.93 -14.26
C LYS A 50 3.65 -5.90 -13.68
N GLU A 51 3.22 -4.64 -13.58
CA GLU A 51 4.03 -3.58 -12.97
C GLU A 51 4.32 -3.88 -11.50
N LEU A 52 3.31 -4.33 -10.76
CA LEU A 52 3.45 -4.71 -9.35
C LEU A 52 4.42 -5.89 -9.18
N ASP A 53 4.28 -6.93 -9.99
CA ASP A 53 5.17 -8.10 -9.97
C ASP A 53 6.62 -7.72 -10.30
N ASN A 54 6.82 -6.88 -11.30
CA ASN A 54 8.14 -6.38 -11.67
C ASN A 54 8.78 -5.58 -10.52
N LYS A 55 8.00 -4.72 -9.86
CA LYS A 55 8.45 -3.95 -8.70
C LYS A 55 8.85 -4.87 -7.55
N GLN A 56 8.02 -5.85 -7.20
CA GLN A 56 8.29 -6.80 -6.12
C GLN A 56 9.54 -7.65 -6.41
N ASN A 57 9.72 -8.10 -7.65
CA ASN A 57 10.90 -8.84 -8.08
C ASN A 57 12.18 -7.99 -7.96
N ASN A 58 12.12 -6.71 -8.34
CA ASN A 58 13.24 -5.77 -8.18
C ASN A 58 13.56 -5.54 -6.69
N ASN A 59 12.56 -5.29 -5.86
CA ASN A 59 12.72 -5.13 -4.43
C ASN A 59 13.39 -6.35 -3.80
N LYS A 60 12.88 -7.54 -4.12
CA LYS A 60 13.46 -8.81 -3.66
C LYS A 60 14.94 -8.92 -4.01
N ARG A 61 15.30 -8.60 -5.25
CA ARG A 61 16.72 -8.60 -5.70
C ARG A 61 17.57 -7.65 -4.88
N ILE A 62 17.09 -6.42 -4.59
CA ILE A 62 17.82 -5.44 -3.78
C ILE A 62 18.01 -5.96 -2.35
N LEU A 63 16.95 -6.48 -1.73
CA LEU A 63 17.01 -7.03 -0.38
C LEU A 63 17.95 -8.25 -0.30
N ASP A 64 17.85 -9.20 -1.23
CA ASP A 64 18.70 -10.40 -1.25
C ASP A 64 20.18 -10.05 -1.44
N ASN A 65 20.50 -9.11 -2.31
CA ASN A 65 21.86 -8.62 -2.48
C ASN A 65 22.39 -7.94 -1.20
N SER A 66 21.52 -7.15 -0.53
CA SER A 66 21.88 -6.47 0.71
C SER A 66 22.10 -7.45 1.88
N ARG A 67 21.34 -8.57 1.92
CA ARG A 67 21.56 -9.67 2.87
C ARG A 67 22.89 -10.36 2.62
N LYS A 68 23.14 -10.75 1.37
CA LYS A 68 24.41 -11.41 0.97
C LYS A 68 25.63 -10.55 1.26
N SER A 69 25.52 -9.24 1.11
CA SER A 69 26.59 -8.28 1.40
C SER A 69 26.71 -7.94 2.90
N GLY A 70 25.87 -8.47 3.76
CA GLY A 70 25.86 -8.16 5.19
C GLY A 70 25.47 -6.72 5.52
N ILE A 71 24.81 -6.02 4.58
CA ILE A 71 24.33 -4.64 4.76
C ILE A 71 23.07 -4.63 5.63
N ILE A 72 22.25 -5.67 5.54
CA ILE A 72 21.04 -5.88 6.35
C ILE A 72 21.00 -7.29 6.91
N LYS A 73 20.24 -7.48 8.02
CA LYS A 73 19.91 -8.78 8.60
C LYS A 73 18.42 -8.91 8.78
N ASP A 74 17.90 -10.14 8.68
CA ASP A 74 16.48 -10.49 8.88
C ASP A 74 16.16 -10.86 10.34
N GLU A 75 16.82 -10.22 11.28
CA GLU A 75 16.59 -10.40 12.72
C GLU A 75 15.83 -9.19 13.26
N LEU A 76 14.82 -9.44 14.10
CA LEU A 76 14.13 -8.34 14.77
C LEU A 76 15.08 -7.64 15.76
N LYS A 77 15.24 -6.34 15.59
CA LYS A 77 15.99 -5.51 16.55
C LYS A 77 15.11 -5.18 17.75
N THR A 78 15.04 -6.09 18.68
CA THR A 78 14.12 -6.08 19.82
C THR A 78 14.15 -4.78 20.62
N ASP A 79 15.35 -4.26 20.94
CA ASP A 79 15.49 -3.01 21.70
C ASP A 79 14.87 -1.80 21.00
N LYS A 80 14.93 -1.77 19.68
CA LYS A 80 14.30 -0.71 18.88
C LYS A 80 12.82 -0.96 18.70
N GLN A 81 12.43 -2.21 18.49
CA GLN A 81 11.03 -2.59 18.33
C GLN A 81 10.22 -2.30 19.58
N ARG A 82 10.73 -2.63 20.76
CA ARG A 82 10.08 -2.37 22.05
C ARG A 82 9.70 -0.91 22.27
N GLN A 83 10.44 0.04 21.67
CA GLN A 83 10.10 1.47 21.74
C GLN A 83 8.82 1.83 20.98
N HIS A 84 8.33 0.94 20.12
CA HIS A 84 7.12 1.05 19.31
C HIS A 84 6.05 0.02 19.68
N MET A 85 6.04 -0.43 20.95
CA MET A 85 5.10 -1.42 21.48
C MET A 85 4.58 -0.94 22.82
N ILE A 86 3.33 -0.49 22.88
CA ILE A 86 2.76 0.19 24.05
C ILE A 86 2.78 -0.66 25.32
N ALA A 87 2.61 -1.98 25.18
CA ALA A 87 2.64 -2.91 26.30
C ALA A 87 4.06 -3.29 26.76
N SER A 88 5.09 -2.83 26.06
CA SER A 88 6.49 -3.15 26.38
C SER A 88 7.05 -2.19 27.44
N PRO A 89 7.83 -2.68 28.43
CA PRO A 89 8.59 -1.81 29.34
C PRO A 89 9.57 -0.88 28.63
N GLY A 90 9.93 -1.19 27.39
CA GLY A 90 10.79 -0.36 26.55
C GLY A 90 10.06 0.69 25.73
N TYR A 91 8.72 0.81 25.83
CA TYR A 91 7.95 1.80 25.10
C TYR A 91 8.40 3.22 25.46
N LYS A 92 8.54 4.04 24.46
CA LYS A 92 8.83 5.47 24.63
C LYS A 92 7.55 6.27 24.38
N GLU A 93 7.08 6.91 25.42
CA GLU A 93 5.89 7.78 25.37
C GLU A 93 5.98 8.78 24.22
N GLY A 94 4.86 9.02 23.55
CA GLY A 94 4.77 9.89 22.37
C GLY A 94 5.25 9.27 21.06
N LYS A 95 5.75 8.04 21.06
CA LYS A 95 6.07 7.33 19.80
C LYS A 95 4.87 6.56 19.28
N SER A 96 4.78 6.55 17.93
CA SER A 96 3.86 5.64 17.23
C SER A 96 4.14 4.19 17.60
N TYR A 97 3.10 3.37 17.74
CA TYR A 97 3.23 1.99 18.18
C TYR A 97 2.36 1.03 17.37
N ILE A 98 2.85 -0.19 17.18
CA ILE A 98 2.07 -1.28 16.58
C ILE A 98 1.21 -1.94 17.65
N TYR A 99 0.08 -2.52 17.22
CA TYR A 99 -0.70 -3.41 18.06
C TYR A 99 -0.01 -4.78 18.16
N GLY A 100 -0.04 -5.34 19.35
CA GLY A 100 0.54 -6.66 19.61
C GLY A 100 1.97 -6.61 20.17
N ASP A 101 2.70 -7.67 19.93
CA ASP A 101 4.00 -7.99 20.53
C ASP A 101 5.13 -8.13 19.47
N GLU A 102 6.28 -8.61 19.90
CA GLU A 102 7.44 -8.85 19.03
C GLU A 102 7.10 -9.82 17.88
N LYS A 103 6.29 -10.86 18.19
CA LYS A 103 5.83 -11.80 17.16
C LYS A 103 4.98 -11.12 16.11
N THR A 104 4.11 -10.20 16.49
CA THR A 104 3.33 -9.41 15.54
C THR A 104 4.23 -8.59 14.60
N ALA A 105 5.34 -8.03 15.12
CA ALA A 105 6.31 -7.33 14.28
C ALA A 105 7.02 -8.28 13.30
N GLU A 106 7.37 -9.48 13.74
CA GLU A 106 7.96 -10.52 12.88
C GLU A 106 6.97 -10.99 11.81
N ASP A 107 5.71 -11.19 12.16
CA ASP A 107 4.66 -11.59 11.23
C ASP A 107 4.43 -10.50 10.17
N LEU A 108 4.38 -9.21 10.55
CA LEU A 108 4.32 -8.08 9.62
C LEU A 108 5.54 -8.03 8.69
N TYR A 109 6.73 -8.28 9.22
CA TYR A 109 7.94 -8.34 8.41
C TYR A 109 7.87 -9.47 7.38
N ASN A 110 7.53 -10.67 7.81
CA ASN A 110 7.43 -11.84 6.93
C ASN A 110 6.37 -11.69 5.85
N GLU A 111 5.25 -11.05 6.19
CA GLU A 111 4.14 -10.80 5.27
C GLU A 111 4.48 -9.74 4.21
N PHE A 112 5.18 -8.65 4.59
CA PHE A 112 5.26 -7.44 3.78
C PHE A 112 6.65 -7.08 3.26
N SER A 113 7.73 -7.63 3.80
CA SER A 113 9.10 -7.30 3.37
C SER A 113 9.29 -7.52 1.86
N GLY A 114 9.70 -6.48 1.15
CA GLY A 114 9.89 -6.49 -0.29
C GLY A 114 8.63 -6.18 -1.12
N LYS A 115 7.47 -6.00 -0.50
CA LYS A 115 6.20 -5.74 -1.20
C LYS A 115 5.82 -4.26 -1.27
N GLY A 116 6.52 -3.41 -0.53
CA GLY A 116 6.23 -1.98 -0.45
C GLY A 116 7.02 -1.10 -1.40
N ASP A 117 7.19 0.16 -0.99
CA ASP A 117 8.01 1.15 -1.68
C ASP A 117 9.37 1.26 -1.00
N LEU A 118 10.43 0.82 -1.65
CA LEU A 118 11.79 1.10 -1.19
C LEU A 118 12.06 2.60 -1.29
N ILE A 119 12.49 3.20 -0.19
CA ILE A 119 12.78 4.64 -0.15
C ILE A 119 14.19 4.89 -0.66
N GLU A 120 14.29 5.63 -1.74
CA GLU A 120 15.55 6.01 -2.37
C GLU A 120 15.83 7.51 -2.22
N TYR A 121 17.09 7.85 -2.17
CA TYR A 121 17.58 9.22 -2.26
C TYR A 121 18.80 9.26 -3.17
N LYS A 122 18.77 10.09 -4.20
CA LYS A 122 19.84 10.21 -5.22
C LYS A 122 20.25 8.86 -5.84
N GLY A 123 19.26 7.95 -6.06
CA GLY A 123 19.48 6.63 -6.63
C GLY A 123 20.03 5.57 -5.66
N GLU A 124 20.19 5.92 -4.38
CA GLU A 124 20.61 4.98 -3.34
C GLU A 124 19.46 4.61 -2.42
N TRP A 125 19.26 3.33 -2.16
CA TRP A 125 18.27 2.84 -1.22
C TRP A 125 18.65 3.20 0.22
N LEU A 126 17.77 3.91 0.91
CA LEU A 126 17.97 4.36 2.30
C LEU A 126 17.80 3.25 3.35
N LYS A 127 17.66 2.00 2.98
CA LYS A 127 17.37 0.86 3.87
C LYS A 127 16.03 1.03 4.59
N LYS A 128 15.07 1.61 3.90
CA LYS A 128 13.71 1.85 4.40
C LYS A 128 12.71 1.39 3.35
N GLU A 129 11.63 0.79 3.84
CA GLU A 129 10.52 0.36 3.01
C GLU A 129 9.22 0.86 3.60
N ARG A 130 8.39 1.49 2.77
CA ARG A 130 7.06 1.96 3.15
C ARG A 130 6.04 0.92 2.74
N ILE A 131 5.21 0.53 3.70
CA ILE A 131 4.14 -0.45 3.51
C ILE A 131 2.79 0.18 3.77
N THR A 132 1.79 -0.25 2.99
CA THR A 132 0.36 -0.05 3.29
C THR A 132 -0.27 -1.42 3.38
N ALA A 133 -0.77 -1.79 4.55
CA ALA A 133 -1.49 -3.04 4.77
C ALA A 133 -2.99 -2.88 4.46
N GLU A 134 -3.70 -3.99 4.31
CA GLU A 134 -5.16 -3.98 4.14
C GLU A 134 -5.92 -3.82 5.47
N ARG A 135 -5.21 -3.97 6.60
CA ARG A 135 -5.75 -3.87 7.97
C ARG A 135 -5.02 -2.81 8.79
N THR A 136 -5.69 -2.26 9.78
CA THR A 136 -5.07 -1.41 10.78
C THR A 136 -4.01 -2.20 11.54
N ILE A 137 -2.81 -1.61 11.70
CA ILE A 137 -1.65 -2.26 12.32
C ILE A 137 -1.21 -1.59 13.61
N GLY A 138 -1.67 -0.40 13.90
CA GLY A 138 -1.27 0.35 15.07
C GLY A 138 -1.70 1.81 15.04
N VAL A 139 -1.02 2.62 15.82
CA VAL A 139 -1.31 4.04 15.99
C VAL A 139 -0.10 4.88 15.60
N TYR A 140 -0.34 5.81 14.71
CA TYR A 140 0.60 6.89 14.41
C TYR A 140 0.36 8.06 15.37
N ILE A 141 1.42 8.57 15.96
CA ILE A 141 1.40 9.79 16.80
C ILE A 141 2.19 10.86 16.07
N ASP A 142 1.55 12.00 15.84
CA ASP A 142 2.15 13.14 15.14
C ASP A 142 3.01 14.01 16.07
N GLN A 143 3.59 15.09 15.53
CA GLN A 143 4.43 16.01 16.27
C GLN A 143 3.68 16.79 17.37
N ASN A 144 2.36 16.86 17.28
CA ASN A 144 1.48 17.52 18.26
C ASN A 144 0.93 16.54 19.31
N GLY A 145 1.33 15.27 19.23
CA GLY A 145 0.84 14.21 20.10
C GLY A 145 -0.52 13.63 19.71
N VAL A 146 -1.05 14.00 18.52
CA VAL A 146 -2.34 13.47 18.05
C VAL A 146 -2.16 12.04 17.57
N ALA A 147 -2.91 11.14 18.20
CA ALA A 147 -2.92 9.71 17.90
C ALA A 147 -3.97 9.38 16.83
N THR A 148 -3.59 8.66 15.78
CA THR A 148 -4.46 8.23 14.70
C THR A 148 -4.17 6.78 14.33
N GLU A 149 -5.21 5.95 14.25
CA GLU A 149 -5.07 4.59 13.74
C GLU A 149 -4.56 4.60 12.30
N THR A 150 -3.68 3.65 11.99
CA THR A 150 -3.08 3.57 10.66
C THR A 150 -2.86 2.13 10.21
N ASN A 151 -2.95 1.94 8.91
CA ASN A 151 -2.55 0.73 8.20
C ASN A 151 -1.21 0.91 7.47
N ARG A 152 -0.53 2.04 7.66
CA ARG A 152 0.76 2.35 7.04
C ARG A 152 1.87 2.23 8.05
N PHE A 153 2.98 1.65 7.62
CA PHE A 153 4.16 1.51 8.47
C PHE A 153 5.45 1.55 7.66
N MET A 154 6.54 1.67 8.37
CA MET A 154 7.88 1.67 7.82
C MET A 154 8.66 0.49 8.36
N ILE A 155 9.32 -0.26 7.50
CA ILE A 155 10.37 -1.21 7.87
C ILE A 155 11.70 -0.49 7.72
N ILE A 156 12.49 -0.46 8.79
CA ILE A 156 13.86 0.05 8.79
C ILE A 156 14.80 -1.12 8.86
N TYR A 157 15.63 -1.25 7.84
CA TYR A 157 16.65 -2.28 7.74
C TYR A 157 18.02 -1.78 8.22
N SER A 158 18.77 -2.64 8.86
CA SER A 158 20.15 -2.34 9.27
C SER A 158 21.01 -3.59 9.36
N LYS A 159 22.33 -3.40 9.51
CA LYS A 159 23.28 -4.48 9.74
C LYS A 159 23.01 -5.26 11.04
N SER A 160 22.34 -4.65 12.01
CA SER A 160 21.98 -5.26 13.30
C SER A 160 20.55 -5.79 13.36
N GLY A 161 19.85 -5.85 12.22
CA GLY A 161 18.47 -6.30 12.14
C GLY A 161 17.50 -5.20 11.71
N TYR A 162 16.20 -5.50 11.75
CA TYR A 162 15.13 -4.59 11.35
C TYR A 162 14.24 -4.19 12.54
N HIS A 163 13.49 -3.12 12.37
CA HIS A 163 12.37 -2.77 13.24
C HIS A 163 11.27 -2.07 12.42
N ILE A 164 10.06 -2.08 12.97
CA ILE A 164 8.85 -1.59 12.33
C ILE A 164 8.20 -0.51 13.20
N TYR A 165 7.73 0.55 12.58
CA TYR A 165 6.92 1.54 13.28
C TYR A 165 5.81 2.10 12.38
N PRO A 166 4.63 2.42 12.96
CA PRO A 166 3.53 3.04 12.24
C PRO A 166 3.88 4.42 11.70
N ARG A 167 3.31 4.74 10.56
CA ARG A 167 3.48 6.02 9.88
C ARG A 167 2.15 6.51 9.28
N ARG A 168 2.08 7.78 8.98
CA ARG A 168 1.02 8.39 8.18
C ARG A 168 1.26 8.22 6.68
#